data_f04362fc2e432b3cc43e895b3d312db0
#
_entry.id   f04362fc2e432b3cc43e895b3d312db0
#
_cell.length_a   1.000
_cell.length_b   1.000
_cell.length_c   1.000
_cell.angle_alpha   90.00
_cell.angle_beta   90.00
_cell.angle_gamma   90.00
#
_symmetry.space_group_name_H-M   'P 1'
#
loop_
_entity.id
_entity.type
_entity.pdbx_description
1 polymer ?
#
loop_
_entity_poly.entity_id
_entity_poly.type
_entity_poly.pdbx_seq_one_letter_code
_entity_poly.pdbx_strand_id
1 'polypeptide(L)'
;MSFYFVQKPFEKYGKTLIEHVNISVEPGEHIAIVGDNGVGKTSLLNEIFKKYEDNAYLMKQDMTVYHDIIAMDYIMSLYPECLTIKKAMQYNYERIADYIALNGYEIEQRILTKAKQFNLTEHDLNQPIGLLSGGQQTKVALLRAVISDKELILLDEPTNHLDQAMLADLVQYMNKSNHTLIYVTHHRGFMNETASHIIEITNQYTRKFIGNYNQYKEIIDLEFQTQVRAYEKHQKEIKELEQTISRVKEWHYTAKQSTSVRDPIEQKRLSKLAQKSKIKATQLTQKRNDTNFEEPEMDDRHFHFNDQDVLRKRNLLRIEHFSMTMNNNPIYENAHFEIKNGENILLTGPNGSGKSLLIDIIRQRLIPDIGKVHITPSLKIGYFDQQNNNLDYDETPLNMVLDLEGMNRSHAQTILASFGFNQYKIVHAIADLSMGEKSRLQFVLLFFSNPHLLILDEPTNYFDIATQNLIMKMVQSFNGQVFIVTHDVYMQSQFKATHWEVRNKQLHNLSLKQDKKLNVNDTLRLLDDYKAIDENGHFETDN
;
A
#
# COMPACT_ATOMS: atom_id res chain seq x y z
N MET A 1 26.19 15.77 -9.31
CA MET A 1 26.88 14.66 -9.99
C MET A 1 25.85 13.67 -10.49
N SER A 2 25.98 13.13 -11.73
CA SER A 2 25.09 12.07 -12.21
C SER A 2 25.52 10.73 -11.63
N PHE A 3 24.55 9.89 -11.21
CA PHE A 3 24.81 8.60 -10.61
C PHE A 3 24.37 7.48 -11.55
N TYR A 4 25.23 6.48 -11.75
CA TYR A 4 24.98 5.35 -12.65
C TYR A 4 25.20 4.04 -11.90
N PHE A 5 24.15 3.21 -11.82
CA PHE A 5 24.23 1.88 -11.23
C PHE A 5 23.80 0.82 -12.24
N VAL A 6 24.77 -0.01 -12.66
CA VAL A 6 24.56 -1.10 -13.61
C VAL A 6 25.12 -2.37 -13.01
N GLN A 7 24.32 -3.42 -12.95
CA GLN A 7 24.73 -4.75 -12.47
C GLN A 7 23.97 -5.85 -13.20
N LYS A 8 24.65 -6.93 -13.56
CA LYS A 8 24.12 -8.10 -14.28
C LYS A 8 24.83 -9.38 -13.83
N PRO A 9 24.19 -10.33 -13.17
CA PRO A 9 22.93 -10.20 -12.45
C PRO A 9 23.10 -9.46 -11.09
N PHE A 10 21.98 -8.99 -10.52
CA PHE A 10 21.95 -8.50 -9.15
C PHE A 10 21.64 -9.67 -8.21
N GLU A 11 22.63 -10.12 -7.45
CA GLU A 11 22.53 -11.28 -6.59
C GLU A 11 22.68 -10.91 -5.11
N LYS A 12 21.94 -11.59 -4.24
CA LYS A 12 22.08 -11.50 -2.80
C LYS A 12 21.77 -12.85 -2.14
N TYR A 13 22.60 -13.23 -1.16
CA TYR A 13 22.48 -14.52 -0.46
C TYR A 13 22.41 -15.74 -1.41
N GLY A 14 23.16 -15.72 -2.52
CA GLY A 14 23.19 -16.79 -3.51
C GLY A 14 21.94 -16.92 -4.38
N LYS A 15 21.05 -15.90 -4.37
CA LYS A 15 19.87 -15.82 -5.24
C LYS A 15 19.98 -14.61 -6.15
N THR A 16 19.69 -14.79 -7.44
CA THR A 16 19.47 -13.68 -8.36
C THR A 16 18.15 -13.02 -8.02
N LEU A 17 18.19 -11.75 -7.65
CA LEU A 17 17.01 -10.94 -7.36
C LEU A 17 16.50 -10.24 -8.62
N ILE A 18 17.41 -9.68 -9.41
CA ILE A 18 17.11 -8.98 -10.66
C ILE A 18 18.15 -9.38 -11.70
N GLU A 19 17.73 -9.79 -12.89
CA GLU A 19 18.67 -10.21 -13.93
C GLU A 19 19.46 -9.03 -14.52
N HIS A 20 18.80 -7.90 -14.73
CA HIS A 20 19.39 -6.71 -15.33
C HIS A 20 19.01 -5.44 -14.58
N VAL A 21 19.95 -4.85 -13.84
CA VAL A 21 19.81 -3.54 -13.22
C VAL A 21 20.50 -2.49 -14.07
N ASN A 22 19.77 -1.44 -14.44
CA ASN A 22 20.32 -0.27 -15.12
C ASN A 22 19.59 0.98 -14.61
N ILE A 23 20.23 1.74 -13.74
CA ILE A 23 19.68 2.94 -13.10
C ILE A 23 20.59 4.12 -13.42
N SER A 24 20.01 5.15 -14.02
CA SER A 24 20.66 6.46 -14.25
C SER A 24 19.88 7.55 -13.51
N VAL A 25 20.59 8.38 -12.79
CA VAL A 25 20.02 9.43 -11.95
C VAL A 25 20.76 10.74 -12.20
N GLU A 26 20.03 11.75 -12.63
CA GLU A 26 20.58 13.08 -12.84
C GLU A 26 20.46 13.96 -11.57
N PRO A 27 21.31 14.98 -11.43
CA PRO A 27 21.28 15.87 -10.27
C PRO A 27 19.90 16.52 -10.09
N GLY A 28 19.38 16.46 -8.85
CA GLY A 28 18.09 17.04 -8.50
C GLY A 28 16.86 16.19 -8.91
N GLU A 29 17.06 15.01 -9.50
CA GLU A 29 15.93 14.10 -9.74
C GLU A 29 15.42 13.50 -8.41
N HIS A 30 14.11 13.41 -8.31
CA HIS A 30 13.42 12.68 -7.25
C HIS A 30 12.84 11.39 -7.83
N ILE A 31 13.44 10.26 -7.50
CA ILE A 31 13.10 8.98 -8.08
C ILE A 31 12.42 8.09 -7.04
N ALA A 32 11.19 7.68 -7.31
CA ALA A 32 10.53 6.65 -6.53
C ALA A 32 10.76 5.27 -7.14
N ILE A 33 11.12 4.29 -6.33
CA ILE A 33 11.27 2.89 -6.72
C ILE A 33 10.00 2.14 -6.38
N VAL A 34 9.40 1.48 -7.37
CA VAL A 34 8.22 0.62 -7.24
C VAL A 34 8.53 -0.81 -7.65
N GLY A 35 7.79 -1.77 -7.12
CA GLY A 35 7.93 -3.20 -7.41
C GLY A 35 7.39 -4.03 -6.26
N ASP A 36 7.19 -5.33 -6.49
CA ASP A 36 6.63 -6.26 -5.51
C ASP A 36 7.50 -6.41 -4.26
N ASN A 37 6.88 -6.88 -3.17
CA ASN A 37 7.63 -7.19 -1.96
C ASN A 37 8.57 -8.37 -2.21
N GLY A 38 9.81 -8.23 -1.72
CA GLY A 38 10.84 -9.26 -1.89
C GLY A 38 11.63 -9.20 -3.20
N VAL A 39 11.27 -8.31 -4.15
CA VAL A 39 12.02 -8.15 -5.42
C VAL A 39 13.42 -7.56 -5.24
N GLY A 40 13.74 -7.03 -4.04
CA GLY A 40 15.08 -6.54 -3.72
C GLY A 40 15.23 -5.02 -3.65
N LYS A 41 14.16 -4.23 -3.51
CA LYS A 41 14.19 -2.76 -3.42
C LYS A 41 15.17 -2.23 -2.38
N THR A 42 15.00 -2.63 -1.11
CA THR A 42 15.92 -2.27 0.01
C THR A 42 17.36 -2.76 -0.25
N SER A 43 17.49 -3.95 -0.85
CA SER A 43 18.82 -4.49 -1.18
C SER A 43 19.52 -3.64 -2.23
N LEU A 44 18.78 -3.19 -3.23
CA LEU A 44 19.27 -2.30 -4.27
C LEU A 44 19.71 -0.94 -3.70
N LEU A 45 18.90 -0.33 -2.81
CA LEU A 45 19.29 0.91 -2.13
C LEU A 45 20.61 0.74 -1.36
N ASN A 46 20.77 -0.38 -0.64
CA ASN A 46 22.00 -0.67 0.09
C ASN A 46 23.22 -0.82 -0.84
N GLU A 47 23.10 -1.45 -2.01
CA GLU A 47 24.21 -1.58 -2.96
C GLU A 47 24.53 -0.25 -3.67
N ILE A 48 23.52 0.56 -3.97
CA ILE A 48 23.73 1.94 -4.46
C ILE A 48 24.48 2.74 -3.39
N PHE A 49 24.08 2.64 -2.12
CA PHE A 49 24.75 3.30 -1.02
C PHE A 49 26.22 2.90 -0.91
N LYS A 50 26.53 1.59 -0.92
CA LYS A 50 27.90 1.10 -0.86
C LYS A 50 28.77 1.63 -2.00
N LYS A 51 28.19 1.74 -3.21
CA LYS A 51 28.92 2.25 -4.38
C LYS A 51 29.24 3.75 -4.27
N TYR A 52 28.39 4.51 -3.61
CA TYR A 52 28.47 5.97 -3.51
C TYR A 52 28.59 6.48 -2.06
N GLU A 53 29.18 5.67 -1.16
CA GLU A 53 29.23 5.93 0.28
C GLU A 53 29.73 7.33 0.65
N ASP A 54 30.74 7.83 -0.10
CA ASP A 54 31.29 9.17 0.12
C ASP A 54 30.32 10.29 -0.20
N ASN A 55 29.41 10.09 -1.18
CA ASN A 55 28.50 11.11 -1.70
C ASN A 55 27.03 10.83 -1.38
N ALA A 56 26.72 9.70 -0.77
CA ALA A 56 25.36 9.26 -0.48
C ALA A 56 25.09 9.19 1.04
N TYR A 57 23.83 9.36 1.40
CA TYR A 57 23.30 9.05 2.72
C TYR A 57 22.17 8.03 2.56
N LEU A 58 22.14 7.01 3.41
CA LEU A 58 21.06 6.02 3.45
C LEU A 58 20.29 6.12 4.78
N MET A 59 19.03 6.50 4.69
CA MET A 59 18.06 6.37 5.77
C MET A 59 17.49 4.96 5.75
N LYS A 60 17.69 4.20 6.84
CA LYS A 60 17.14 2.85 7.01
C LYS A 60 15.75 2.91 7.65
N GLN A 61 14.91 1.96 7.30
CA GLN A 61 13.56 1.82 7.85
C GLN A 61 13.55 1.55 9.36
N ASP A 62 14.48 0.71 9.86
CA ASP A 62 14.52 0.26 11.25
C ASP A 62 15.42 1.15 12.11
N MET A 63 14.81 1.80 13.11
CA MET A 63 15.46 2.66 14.07
C MET A 63 15.68 1.98 15.44
N THR A 64 15.28 0.71 15.60
CA THR A 64 15.35 0.00 16.89
C THR A 64 16.77 -0.09 17.44
N VAL A 65 17.77 -0.21 16.58
CA VAL A 65 19.20 -0.24 16.95
C VAL A 65 19.64 1.03 17.68
N TYR A 66 18.90 2.14 17.50
CA TYR A 66 19.25 3.45 18.06
C TYR A 66 18.36 3.86 19.24
N HIS A 67 17.50 2.97 19.74
CA HIS A 67 16.50 3.30 20.77
C HIS A 67 17.09 3.95 22.03
N ASP A 68 18.26 3.50 22.49
CA ASP A 68 18.91 4.01 23.71
C ASP A 68 19.74 5.28 23.45
N ILE A 69 19.87 5.73 22.20
CA ILE A 69 20.67 6.89 21.80
C ILE A 69 19.81 8.14 21.86
N ILE A 70 20.34 9.22 22.44
CA ILE A 70 19.70 10.53 22.43
C ILE A 70 19.61 11.02 20.98
N ALA A 71 18.44 11.54 20.57
CA ALA A 71 18.20 11.96 19.19
C ALA A 71 19.22 13.01 18.68
N MET A 72 19.64 13.95 19.53
CA MET A 72 20.70 14.90 19.20
C MET A 72 22.03 14.18 18.94
N ASP A 73 22.41 13.21 19.78
CA ASP A 73 23.66 12.44 19.64
C ASP A 73 23.63 11.59 18.37
N TYR A 74 22.47 11.01 18.02
CA TYR A 74 22.28 10.28 16.79
C TYR A 74 22.53 11.16 15.55
N ILE A 75 22.06 12.41 15.54
CA ILE A 75 22.30 13.33 14.44
C ILE A 75 23.77 13.78 14.45
N MET A 76 24.31 14.14 15.63
CA MET A 76 25.70 14.55 15.77
C MET A 76 26.72 13.45 15.49
N SER A 77 26.31 12.18 15.42
CA SER A 77 27.19 11.08 14.99
C SER A 77 27.67 11.19 13.54
N LEU A 78 27.08 12.10 12.74
CA LEU A 78 27.64 12.55 11.45
C LEU A 78 28.99 13.28 11.60
N TYR A 79 29.25 13.84 12.79
CA TYR A 79 30.46 14.59 13.15
C TYR A 79 31.11 13.93 14.37
N PRO A 80 31.78 12.75 14.19
CA PRO A 80 32.20 11.90 15.30
C PRO A 80 33.22 12.60 16.25
N GLU A 81 34.09 13.45 15.72
CA GLU A 81 35.03 14.22 16.51
C GLU A 81 34.30 15.21 17.42
N CYS A 82 33.34 15.99 16.87
CA CYS A 82 32.54 16.93 17.65
C CYS A 82 31.74 16.19 18.74
N LEU A 83 31.11 15.06 18.43
CA LEU A 83 30.34 14.28 19.40
C LEU A 83 31.24 13.76 20.53
N THR A 84 32.43 13.27 20.20
CA THR A 84 33.39 12.79 21.19
C THR A 84 33.83 13.90 22.14
N ILE A 85 34.15 15.06 21.60
CA ILE A 85 34.56 16.23 22.41
C ILE A 85 33.38 16.74 23.23
N LYS A 86 32.17 16.83 22.68
CA LYS A 86 30.96 17.21 23.41
C LYS A 86 30.74 16.33 24.65
N LYS A 87 30.90 15.00 24.50
CA LYS A 87 30.80 14.07 25.64
C LYS A 87 31.93 14.26 26.65
N ALA A 88 33.15 14.54 26.18
CA ALA A 88 34.30 14.81 27.06
C ALA A 88 34.15 16.12 27.84
N MET A 89 33.51 17.14 27.28
CA MET A 89 33.26 18.46 27.95
C MET A 89 32.43 18.32 29.23
N GLN A 90 31.62 17.25 29.37
CA GLN A 90 30.87 17.00 30.62
C GLN A 90 31.78 16.76 31.81
N TYR A 91 33.03 16.33 31.60
CA TYR A 91 34.00 15.98 32.63
C TYR A 91 35.25 16.85 32.58
N ASN A 92 35.52 17.52 31.45
CA ASN A 92 36.71 18.35 31.26
C ASN A 92 36.39 19.63 30.45
N TYR A 93 36.28 20.74 31.13
CA TYR A 93 35.94 22.04 30.54
C TYR A 93 37.03 22.60 29.60
N GLU A 94 38.29 22.15 29.67
CA GLU A 94 39.36 22.58 28.77
C GLU A 94 39.05 22.18 27.30
N ARG A 95 38.23 21.16 27.12
CA ARG A 95 37.80 20.71 25.80
C ARG A 95 36.83 21.67 25.06
N ILE A 96 36.35 22.72 25.71
CA ILE A 96 35.49 23.72 25.08
C ILE A 96 36.20 24.39 23.90
N ALA A 97 37.52 24.69 24.05
CA ALA A 97 38.29 25.27 22.97
C ALA A 97 38.37 24.37 21.73
N ASP A 98 38.52 23.06 21.92
CA ASP A 98 38.52 22.07 20.84
C ASP A 98 37.13 22.01 20.16
N TYR A 99 36.06 22.08 20.94
CA TYR A 99 34.68 22.05 20.42
C TYR A 99 34.37 23.27 19.57
N ILE A 100 34.84 24.48 20.01
CA ILE A 100 34.72 25.71 19.23
C ILE A 100 35.54 25.62 17.94
N ALA A 101 36.76 25.07 18.00
CA ALA A 101 37.62 24.90 16.82
C ALA A 101 37.01 23.98 15.75
N LEU A 102 36.18 23.03 16.15
CA LEU A 102 35.40 22.13 15.25
C LEU A 102 34.04 22.70 14.85
N ASN A 103 33.73 23.96 15.16
CA ASN A 103 32.41 24.58 14.92
C ASN A 103 31.23 23.83 15.57
N GLY A 104 31.47 23.17 16.71
CA GLY A 104 30.48 22.31 17.35
C GLY A 104 29.17 23.02 17.70
N TYR A 105 29.25 24.26 18.21
CA TYR A 105 28.05 25.06 18.48
C TYR A 105 27.29 25.49 17.21
N GLU A 106 28.00 25.76 16.12
CA GLU A 106 27.36 26.09 14.83
C GLU A 106 26.62 24.87 14.27
N ILE A 107 27.20 23.67 14.41
CA ILE A 107 26.56 22.41 14.03
C ILE A 107 25.26 22.20 14.83
N GLU A 108 25.31 22.39 16.17
CA GLU A 108 24.11 22.27 17.00
C GLU A 108 23.05 23.30 16.62
N GLN A 109 23.40 24.55 16.42
CA GLN A 109 22.44 25.56 15.98
C GLN A 109 21.84 25.28 14.63
N ARG A 110 22.61 24.71 13.70
CA ARG A 110 22.13 24.27 12.42
C ARG A 110 21.13 23.12 12.56
N ILE A 111 21.43 22.13 13.44
CA ILE A 111 20.51 21.03 13.76
C ILE A 111 19.20 21.58 14.33
N LEU A 112 19.25 22.46 15.34
CA LEU A 112 18.08 23.06 15.97
C LEU A 112 17.24 23.90 15.00
N THR A 113 17.89 24.65 14.12
CA THR A 113 17.22 25.46 13.10
C THR A 113 16.48 24.58 12.08
N LYS A 114 17.13 23.50 11.63
CA LYS A 114 16.50 22.54 10.71
C LYS A 114 15.42 21.70 11.40
N ALA A 115 15.59 21.34 12.68
CA ALA A 115 14.61 20.60 13.46
C ALA A 115 13.23 21.29 13.51
N LYS A 116 13.25 22.63 13.60
CA LYS A 116 12.01 23.43 13.55
C LYS A 116 11.22 23.24 12.25
N GLN A 117 11.90 22.99 11.12
CA GLN A 117 11.24 22.71 9.83
C GLN A 117 10.51 21.37 9.82
N PHE A 118 10.92 20.43 10.68
CA PHE A 118 10.28 19.13 10.88
C PHE A 118 9.33 19.12 12.09
N ASN A 119 9.01 20.28 12.67
CA ASN A 119 8.20 20.38 13.89
C ASN A 119 8.74 19.50 15.04
N LEU A 120 10.08 19.42 15.17
CA LEU A 120 10.77 18.80 16.30
C LEU A 120 11.19 19.87 17.29
N THR A 121 10.90 19.64 18.57
CA THR A 121 11.29 20.53 19.66
C THR A 121 12.70 20.17 20.17
N GLU A 122 13.33 21.08 20.89
CA GLU A 122 14.59 20.81 21.57
C GLU A 122 14.44 19.70 22.63
N HIS A 123 13.27 19.61 23.27
CA HIS A 123 12.93 18.55 24.18
C HIS A 123 12.95 17.17 23.48
N ASP A 124 12.35 17.06 22.27
CA ASP A 124 12.35 15.81 21.50
C ASP A 124 13.78 15.39 21.14
N LEU A 125 14.64 16.35 20.76
CA LEU A 125 16.04 16.06 20.42
C LEU A 125 16.88 15.62 21.62
N ASN A 126 16.52 16.01 22.83
CA ASN A 126 17.21 15.63 24.06
C ASN A 126 16.70 14.33 24.69
N GLN A 127 15.75 13.64 24.06
CA GLN A 127 15.27 12.33 24.51
C GLN A 127 15.94 11.16 23.77
N PRO A 128 16.00 9.97 24.37
CA PRO A 128 16.31 8.72 23.68
C PRO A 128 15.32 8.48 22.55
N ILE A 129 15.81 8.02 21.40
CA ILE A 129 14.97 7.76 20.21
C ILE A 129 13.82 6.80 20.53
N GLY A 130 14.03 5.81 21.39
CA GLY A 130 12.99 4.85 21.78
C GLY A 130 11.81 5.44 22.55
N LEU A 131 11.95 6.64 23.13
CA LEU A 131 10.86 7.35 23.81
C LEU A 131 10.05 8.25 22.86
N LEU A 132 10.55 8.48 21.66
CA LEU A 132 9.87 9.25 20.64
C LEU A 132 8.78 8.39 19.96
N SER A 133 7.69 9.03 19.51
CA SER A 133 6.71 8.36 18.68
C SER A 133 7.33 7.93 17.35
N GLY A 134 6.78 6.90 16.68
CA GLY A 134 7.29 6.42 15.40
C GLY A 134 7.43 7.53 14.35
N GLY A 135 6.47 8.47 14.29
CA GLY A 135 6.56 9.64 13.41
C GLY A 135 7.68 10.60 13.79
N GLN A 136 7.94 10.83 15.10
CA GLN A 136 9.07 11.65 15.54
C GLN A 136 10.41 10.97 15.24
N GLN A 137 10.50 9.64 15.40
CA GLN A 137 11.69 8.85 15.02
C GLN A 137 12.00 9.02 13.53
N THR A 138 10.98 8.91 12.67
CA THR A 138 11.13 9.14 11.22
C THR A 138 11.60 10.57 10.91
N LYS A 139 11.04 11.58 11.60
CA LYS A 139 11.48 12.99 11.45
C LYS A 139 12.93 13.19 11.88
N VAL A 140 13.38 12.55 12.95
CA VAL A 140 14.79 12.58 13.40
C VAL A 140 15.71 11.94 12.37
N ALA A 141 15.32 10.81 11.79
CA ALA A 141 16.09 10.15 10.74
C ALA A 141 16.18 10.99 9.46
N LEU A 142 15.08 11.65 9.06
CA LEU A 142 15.04 12.59 7.94
C LEU A 142 15.90 13.84 8.23
N LEU A 143 15.82 14.40 9.43
CA LEU A 143 16.65 15.53 9.83
C LEU A 143 18.14 15.19 9.73
N ARG A 144 18.52 13.98 10.16
CA ARG A 144 19.90 13.50 10.02
C ARG A 144 20.32 13.39 8.55
N ALA A 145 19.41 12.90 7.67
CA ALA A 145 19.64 12.84 6.23
C ALA A 145 19.93 14.23 5.64
N VAL A 146 19.14 15.22 6.04
CA VAL A 146 19.30 16.63 5.60
C VAL A 146 20.60 17.26 6.09
N ILE A 147 20.97 16.97 7.33
CA ILE A 147 22.20 17.50 7.95
C ILE A 147 23.46 16.86 7.36
N SER A 148 23.35 15.69 6.76
CA SER A 148 24.49 14.96 6.17
C SER A 148 25.16 15.70 5.02
N ASP A 149 24.50 16.68 4.38
CA ASP A 149 24.96 17.45 3.22
C ASP A 149 25.42 16.61 2.03
N LYS A 150 24.92 15.37 1.93
CA LYS A 150 25.23 14.46 0.82
C LYS A 150 24.42 14.83 -0.42
N GLU A 151 25.04 14.70 -1.59
CA GLU A 151 24.37 15.01 -2.87
C GLU A 151 23.24 14.01 -3.19
N LEU A 152 23.42 12.75 -2.80
CA LEU A 152 22.46 11.65 -3.00
C LEU A 152 21.87 11.20 -1.67
N ILE A 153 20.58 11.31 -1.51
CA ILE A 153 19.85 10.83 -0.33
C ILE A 153 19.00 9.64 -0.74
N LEU A 154 19.23 8.52 -0.08
CA LEU A 154 18.50 7.27 -0.25
C LEU A 154 17.55 7.08 0.94
N LEU A 155 16.25 6.90 0.67
CA LEU A 155 15.24 6.77 1.73
C LEU A 155 14.51 5.43 1.57
N ASP A 156 14.53 4.60 2.61
CA ASP A 156 13.80 3.32 2.64
C ASP A 156 12.53 3.48 3.48
N GLU A 157 11.36 3.48 2.83
CA GLU A 157 10.04 3.66 3.42
C GLU A 157 9.90 4.90 4.33
N PRO A 158 10.22 6.12 3.84
CA PRO A 158 10.18 7.34 4.67
C PRO A 158 8.77 7.78 5.08
N THR A 159 7.74 7.17 4.52
CA THR A 159 6.33 7.50 4.77
C THR A 159 5.71 6.66 5.87
N ASN A 160 6.37 5.59 6.34
CA ASN A 160 5.85 4.73 7.39
C ASN A 160 5.69 5.48 8.71
N HIS A 161 4.58 5.20 9.41
CA HIS A 161 4.23 5.81 10.70
C HIS A 161 3.98 7.33 10.68
N LEU A 162 3.96 7.97 9.49
CA LEU A 162 3.62 9.39 9.37
C LEU A 162 2.10 9.56 9.30
N ASP A 163 1.57 10.51 10.08
CA ASP A 163 0.20 10.98 9.88
C ASP A 163 0.13 11.98 8.72
N GLN A 164 -1.09 12.38 8.36
CA GLN A 164 -1.32 13.24 7.21
C GLN A 164 -0.60 14.60 7.30
N ALA A 165 -0.50 15.18 8.51
CA ALA A 165 0.21 16.44 8.71
C ALA A 165 1.73 16.27 8.55
N MET A 166 2.29 15.20 9.13
CA MET A 166 3.71 14.87 8.99
C MET A 166 4.08 14.53 7.54
N LEU A 167 3.19 13.83 6.83
CA LEU A 167 3.37 13.53 5.41
C LEU A 167 3.40 14.81 4.56
N ALA A 168 2.50 15.77 4.84
CA ALA A 168 2.49 17.07 4.17
C ALA A 168 3.80 17.87 4.42
N ASP A 169 4.32 17.86 5.66
CA ASP A 169 5.62 18.45 6.00
C ASP A 169 6.75 17.81 5.16
N LEU A 170 6.74 16.47 5.04
CA LEU A 170 7.74 15.73 4.25
C LEU A 170 7.64 16.07 2.77
N VAL A 171 6.43 16.10 2.19
CA VAL A 171 6.20 16.52 0.80
C VAL A 171 6.74 17.93 0.56
N GLN A 172 6.41 18.86 1.46
CA GLN A 172 6.91 20.25 1.34
C GLN A 172 8.44 20.31 1.38
N TYR A 173 9.08 19.52 2.26
CA TYR A 173 10.53 19.43 2.32
C TYR A 173 11.10 18.86 1.01
N MET A 174 10.58 17.73 0.53
CA MET A 174 11.05 17.08 -0.70
C MET A 174 10.99 18.05 -1.88
N ASN A 175 9.85 18.70 -2.08
CA ASN A 175 9.63 19.63 -3.19
C ASN A 175 10.50 20.90 -3.15
N LYS A 176 10.99 21.27 -1.97
CA LYS A 176 11.95 22.39 -1.81
C LYS A 176 13.41 21.95 -1.84
N SER A 177 13.66 20.64 -1.82
CA SER A 177 15.01 20.08 -1.79
C SER A 177 15.65 20.11 -3.18
N ASN A 178 16.91 20.53 -3.24
CA ASN A 178 17.73 20.44 -4.43
C ASN A 178 18.60 19.16 -4.45
N HIS A 179 18.47 18.29 -3.44
CA HIS A 179 19.20 17.03 -3.39
C HIS A 179 18.66 16.04 -4.43
N THR A 180 19.52 15.17 -4.89
CA THR A 180 19.10 14.00 -5.66
C THR A 180 18.54 12.97 -4.70
N LEU A 181 17.29 12.54 -4.90
CA LEU A 181 16.58 11.66 -3.99
C LEU A 181 16.21 10.36 -4.70
N ILE A 182 16.53 9.23 -4.08
CA ILE A 182 15.99 7.92 -4.48
C ILE A 182 15.28 7.35 -3.26
N TYR A 183 14.01 6.99 -3.40
CA TYR A 183 13.26 6.46 -2.29
C TYR A 183 12.36 5.29 -2.67
N VAL A 184 12.19 4.38 -1.73
CA VAL A 184 11.22 3.28 -1.80
C VAL A 184 10.03 3.66 -0.94
N THR A 185 8.83 3.60 -1.48
CA THR A 185 7.59 3.74 -0.71
C THR A 185 6.42 3.07 -1.41
N HIS A 186 5.42 2.69 -0.64
CA HIS A 186 4.15 2.17 -1.13
C HIS A 186 3.03 3.22 -1.08
N HIS A 187 3.34 4.45 -0.66
CA HIS A 187 2.38 5.54 -0.51
C HIS A 187 2.19 6.30 -1.84
N ARG A 188 1.12 5.98 -2.58
CA ARG A 188 0.84 6.52 -3.94
C ARG A 188 0.72 8.04 -3.96
N GLY A 189 -0.02 8.62 -2.99
CA GLY A 189 -0.19 10.07 -2.88
C GLY A 189 1.15 10.79 -2.74
N PHE A 190 2.05 10.28 -1.91
CA PHE A 190 3.39 10.82 -1.73
C PHE A 190 4.21 10.78 -3.03
N MET A 191 4.20 9.65 -3.76
CA MET A 191 4.87 9.54 -5.06
C MET A 191 4.29 10.50 -6.10
N ASN A 192 2.98 10.74 -6.07
CA ASN A 192 2.35 11.69 -7.00
C ASN A 192 2.80 13.13 -6.77
N GLU A 193 3.05 13.50 -5.53
CA GLU A 193 3.41 14.87 -5.17
C GLU A 193 4.92 15.13 -5.23
N THR A 194 5.76 14.09 -5.14
CA THR A 194 7.21 14.26 -4.97
C THR A 194 8.06 13.63 -6.06
N ALA A 195 7.59 12.60 -6.77
CA ALA A 195 8.38 11.93 -7.79
C ALA A 195 8.44 12.71 -9.09
N SER A 196 9.65 12.93 -9.62
CA SER A 196 9.89 13.35 -10.99
C SER A 196 10.01 12.16 -11.95
N HIS A 197 10.44 11.01 -11.41
CA HIS A 197 10.61 9.76 -12.15
C HIS A 197 10.22 8.58 -11.29
N ILE A 198 9.75 7.51 -11.95
CA ILE A 198 9.49 6.21 -11.32
C ILE A 198 10.47 5.18 -11.89
N ILE A 199 11.07 4.36 -11.04
CA ILE A 199 11.80 3.17 -11.47
C ILE A 199 11.01 1.94 -11.03
N GLU A 200 10.50 1.21 -12.01
CA GLU A 200 9.90 -0.09 -11.80
C GLU A 200 10.99 -1.16 -11.71
N ILE A 201 10.87 -2.03 -10.70
CA ILE A 201 11.75 -3.18 -10.52
C ILE A 201 10.94 -4.46 -10.65
N THR A 202 11.35 -5.32 -11.57
CA THR A 202 10.89 -6.70 -11.70
C THR A 202 12.05 -7.66 -11.45
N ASN A 203 11.78 -8.96 -11.38
CA ASN A 203 12.85 -9.96 -11.27
C ASN A 203 13.78 -9.99 -12.50
N GLN A 204 13.34 -9.47 -13.64
CA GLN A 204 14.08 -9.49 -14.90
C GLN A 204 14.86 -8.20 -15.16
N TYR A 205 14.24 -7.03 -14.92
CA TYR A 205 14.84 -5.75 -15.30
C TYR A 205 14.40 -4.60 -14.40
N THR A 206 15.10 -3.47 -14.57
CA THR A 206 14.66 -2.16 -14.06
C THR A 206 14.28 -1.27 -15.24
N ARG A 207 13.18 -0.54 -15.12
CA ARG A 207 12.67 0.39 -16.15
C ARG A 207 12.37 1.75 -15.55
N LYS A 208 12.94 2.82 -16.13
CA LYS A 208 12.73 4.20 -15.71
C LYS A 208 11.60 4.83 -16.52
N PHE A 209 10.66 5.47 -15.83
CA PHE A 209 9.56 6.24 -16.40
C PHE A 209 9.69 7.70 -15.98
N ILE A 210 9.36 8.61 -16.90
CA ILE A 210 9.31 10.03 -16.63
C ILE A 210 7.93 10.38 -16.07
N GLY A 211 7.90 11.14 -14.98
CA GLY A 211 6.66 11.59 -14.37
C GLY A 211 6.39 10.94 -13.01
N ASN A 212 5.22 11.25 -12.47
CA ASN A 212 4.76 10.78 -11.17
C ASN A 212 4.07 9.40 -11.24
N TYR A 213 3.57 8.92 -10.10
CA TYR A 213 2.95 7.59 -10.02
C TYR A 213 1.70 7.46 -10.90
N ASN A 214 0.86 8.50 -11.04
CA ASN A 214 -0.34 8.43 -11.87
C ASN A 214 0.04 8.26 -13.35
N GLN A 215 1.01 9.02 -13.85
CA GLN A 215 1.50 8.90 -15.22
C GLN A 215 2.12 7.54 -15.50
N TYR A 216 2.94 7.03 -14.57
CA TYR A 216 3.45 5.65 -14.62
C TYR A 216 2.29 4.64 -14.73
N LYS A 217 1.29 4.77 -13.85
CA LYS A 217 0.15 3.86 -13.79
C LYS A 217 -0.68 3.88 -15.09
N GLU A 218 -0.90 5.04 -15.69
CA GLU A 218 -1.59 5.16 -16.98
C GLU A 218 -0.84 4.41 -18.09
N ILE A 219 0.49 4.49 -18.12
CA ILE A 219 1.32 3.78 -19.10
C ILE A 219 1.18 2.27 -18.91
N ILE A 220 1.34 1.78 -17.68
CA ILE A 220 1.23 0.34 -17.36
C ILE A 220 -0.18 -0.19 -17.67
N ASP A 221 -1.23 0.55 -17.32
CA ASP A 221 -2.61 0.15 -17.59
C ASP A 221 -2.89 0.10 -19.11
N LEU A 222 -2.33 1.01 -19.89
CA LEU A 222 -2.44 1.01 -21.35
C LEU A 222 -1.67 -0.18 -21.97
N GLU A 223 -0.46 -0.47 -21.49
CA GLU A 223 0.33 -1.63 -21.91
C GLU A 223 -0.43 -2.93 -21.61
N PHE A 224 -0.98 -3.06 -20.40
CA PHE A 224 -1.80 -4.20 -19.99
C PHE A 224 -3.04 -4.37 -20.87
N GLN A 225 -3.82 -3.30 -21.09
CA GLN A 225 -5.00 -3.36 -21.96
C GLN A 225 -4.62 -3.76 -23.41
N THR A 226 -3.49 -3.31 -23.89
CA THR A 226 -3.00 -3.67 -25.22
C THR A 226 -2.64 -5.15 -25.28
N GLN A 227 -2.00 -5.68 -24.25
CA GLN A 227 -1.69 -7.12 -24.12
C GLN A 227 -2.96 -7.96 -24.06
N VAL A 228 -3.95 -7.56 -23.24
CA VAL A 228 -5.26 -8.25 -23.16
C VAL A 228 -5.94 -8.30 -24.53
N ARG A 229 -6.05 -7.18 -25.24
CA ARG A 229 -6.66 -7.13 -26.57
C ARG A 229 -5.91 -8.00 -27.60
N ALA A 230 -4.58 -8.02 -27.54
CA ALA A 230 -3.76 -8.87 -28.40
C ALA A 230 -4.00 -10.35 -28.12
N TYR A 231 -4.06 -10.74 -26.84
CA TYR A 231 -4.37 -12.09 -26.40
C TYR A 231 -5.78 -12.53 -26.82
N GLU A 232 -6.81 -11.71 -26.56
CA GLU A 232 -8.20 -12.01 -26.97
C GLU A 232 -8.32 -12.20 -28.48
N LYS A 233 -7.67 -11.30 -29.27
CA LYS A 233 -7.63 -11.44 -30.74
C LYS A 233 -6.97 -12.74 -31.16
N HIS A 234 -5.86 -13.11 -30.52
CA HIS A 234 -5.14 -14.36 -30.81
C HIS A 234 -6.00 -15.58 -30.47
N GLN A 235 -6.69 -15.59 -29.33
CA GLN A 235 -7.62 -16.64 -28.92
C GLN A 235 -8.79 -16.77 -29.90
N LYS A 236 -9.34 -15.65 -30.37
CA LYS A 236 -10.42 -15.64 -31.38
C LYS A 236 -9.95 -16.27 -32.70
N GLU A 237 -8.74 -15.93 -33.16
CA GLU A 237 -8.16 -16.50 -34.38
C GLU A 237 -7.92 -18.02 -34.25
N ILE A 238 -7.47 -18.49 -33.08
CA ILE A 238 -7.35 -19.94 -32.77
C ILE A 238 -8.71 -20.62 -32.88
N LYS A 239 -9.76 -20.07 -32.26
CA LYS A 239 -11.12 -20.61 -32.26
C LYS A 239 -11.72 -20.67 -33.68
N GLU A 240 -11.49 -19.63 -34.49
CA GLU A 240 -11.92 -19.59 -35.90
C GLU A 240 -11.22 -20.68 -36.75
N LEU A 241 -9.92 -20.89 -36.53
CA LEU A 241 -9.17 -21.98 -37.18
C LEU A 241 -9.70 -23.35 -36.77
N GLU A 242 -9.96 -23.58 -35.49
CA GLU A 242 -10.55 -24.86 -34.99
C GLU A 242 -11.91 -25.15 -35.63
N GLN A 243 -12.80 -24.14 -35.65
CA GLN A 243 -14.12 -24.29 -36.32
C GLN A 243 -13.98 -24.59 -37.81
N THR A 244 -13.01 -23.94 -38.46
CA THR A 244 -12.77 -24.18 -39.89
C THR A 244 -12.23 -25.59 -40.14
N ILE A 245 -11.30 -26.07 -39.28
CA ILE A 245 -10.76 -27.42 -39.34
C ILE A 245 -11.90 -28.45 -39.15
N SER A 246 -12.77 -28.26 -38.16
CA SER A 246 -13.91 -29.11 -37.89
C SER A 246 -14.84 -29.18 -39.09
N ARG A 247 -15.24 -28.03 -39.68
CA ARG A 247 -16.09 -28.00 -40.90
C ARG A 247 -15.45 -28.73 -42.08
N VAL A 248 -14.14 -28.51 -42.31
CA VAL A 248 -13.43 -29.18 -43.41
C VAL A 248 -13.35 -30.71 -43.17
N LYS A 249 -13.17 -31.15 -41.93
CA LYS A 249 -13.19 -32.59 -41.57
C LYS A 249 -14.58 -33.22 -41.78
N GLU A 250 -15.65 -32.53 -41.36
CA GLU A 250 -17.04 -32.99 -41.57
C GLU A 250 -17.35 -33.09 -43.08
N TRP A 251 -17.01 -32.08 -43.88
CA TRP A 251 -17.19 -32.14 -45.33
C TRP A 251 -16.37 -33.25 -45.96
N HIS A 252 -15.13 -33.49 -45.52
CA HIS A 252 -14.34 -34.61 -46.01
C HIS A 252 -14.97 -35.95 -45.63
N TYR A 253 -15.48 -36.09 -44.40
CA TYR A 253 -16.15 -37.32 -43.95
C TYR A 253 -17.44 -37.58 -44.73
N THR A 254 -18.31 -36.59 -44.90
CA THR A 254 -19.56 -36.70 -45.63
C THR A 254 -19.31 -37.00 -47.11
N ALA A 255 -18.37 -36.27 -47.73
CA ALA A 255 -18.00 -36.51 -49.13
C ALA A 255 -17.39 -37.91 -49.35
N LYS A 256 -16.60 -38.45 -48.37
CA LYS A 256 -16.05 -39.78 -48.44
C LYS A 256 -17.13 -40.88 -48.37
N GLN A 257 -18.22 -40.65 -47.64
CA GLN A 257 -19.35 -41.58 -47.56
C GLN A 257 -20.19 -41.61 -48.86
N SER A 258 -20.29 -40.50 -49.58
CA SER A 258 -21.12 -40.38 -50.79
C SER A 258 -20.36 -40.65 -52.10
N THR A 259 -19.01 -40.76 -52.04
CA THR A 259 -18.17 -40.90 -53.26
C THR A 259 -17.95 -42.34 -53.66
N SER A 260 -18.23 -42.68 -54.91
CA SER A 260 -17.90 -43.99 -55.52
C SER A 260 -16.36 -44.11 -55.64
N VAL A 261 -15.83 -45.31 -55.32
CA VAL A 261 -14.37 -45.64 -55.39
C VAL A 261 -13.80 -45.49 -56.81
N ARG A 262 -14.64 -45.33 -57.83
CA ARG A 262 -14.26 -45.31 -59.25
C ARG A 262 -14.27 -43.91 -59.91
N ASP A 263 -14.57 -42.84 -59.19
CA ASP A 263 -14.55 -41.47 -59.78
C ASP A 263 -13.26 -40.72 -59.48
N PRO A 264 -12.35 -40.54 -60.48
CA PRO A 264 -11.06 -39.88 -60.30
C PRO A 264 -11.15 -38.37 -59.97
N ILE A 265 -12.24 -37.71 -60.39
CA ILE A 265 -12.41 -36.24 -60.19
C ILE A 265 -12.79 -35.98 -58.73
N GLU A 266 -13.70 -36.77 -58.18
CA GLU A 266 -14.11 -36.66 -56.77
C GLU A 266 -12.99 -37.07 -55.81
N GLN A 267 -12.19 -38.09 -56.11
CA GLN A 267 -11.02 -38.46 -55.36
C GLN A 267 -9.99 -37.32 -55.28
N LYS A 268 -9.81 -36.58 -56.38
CA LYS A 268 -8.92 -35.38 -56.40
C LYS A 268 -9.46 -34.23 -55.56
N ARG A 269 -10.80 -34.06 -55.46
CA ARG A 269 -11.45 -33.10 -54.55
C ARG A 269 -11.27 -33.49 -53.09
N LEU A 270 -11.45 -34.73 -52.71
CA LEU A 270 -11.23 -35.28 -51.38
C LEU A 270 -9.78 -35.11 -50.91
N SER A 271 -8.80 -35.39 -51.78
CA SER A 271 -7.39 -35.18 -51.49
C SER A 271 -7.03 -33.70 -51.22
N LYS A 272 -7.60 -32.77 -51.98
CA LYS A 272 -7.47 -31.34 -51.76
C LYS A 272 -8.08 -30.86 -50.43
N LEU A 273 -9.23 -31.40 -50.02
CA LEU A 273 -9.87 -31.11 -48.73
C LEU A 273 -9.01 -31.62 -47.56
N ALA A 274 -8.49 -32.86 -47.68
CA ALA A 274 -7.56 -33.41 -46.67
C ALA A 274 -6.29 -32.57 -46.54
N GLN A 275 -5.71 -32.11 -47.66
CA GLN A 275 -4.52 -31.26 -47.67
C GLN A 275 -4.82 -29.90 -47.05
N LYS A 276 -5.98 -29.26 -47.35
CA LYS A 276 -6.40 -28.01 -46.69
C LYS A 276 -6.58 -28.17 -45.18
N SER A 277 -7.20 -29.27 -44.72
CA SER A 277 -7.31 -29.56 -43.28
C SER A 277 -5.95 -29.71 -42.63
N LYS A 278 -4.99 -30.38 -43.27
CA LYS A 278 -3.66 -30.60 -42.76
C LYS A 278 -2.85 -29.26 -42.64
N ILE A 279 -2.93 -28.41 -43.67
CA ILE A 279 -2.28 -27.08 -43.65
C ILE A 279 -2.85 -26.22 -42.52
N LYS A 280 -4.19 -26.19 -42.37
CA LYS A 280 -4.81 -25.40 -41.28
C LYS A 280 -4.51 -25.98 -39.89
N ALA A 281 -4.41 -27.31 -39.76
CA ALA A 281 -3.97 -27.93 -38.51
C ALA A 281 -2.52 -27.53 -38.15
N THR A 282 -1.60 -27.45 -39.14
CA THR A 282 -0.23 -26.98 -38.92
C THR A 282 -0.22 -25.50 -38.48
N GLN A 283 -1.03 -24.65 -39.12
CA GLN A 283 -1.17 -23.25 -38.74
C GLN A 283 -1.72 -23.08 -37.31
N LEU A 284 -2.69 -23.91 -36.92
CA LEU A 284 -3.22 -23.94 -35.56
C LEU A 284 -2.14 -24.32 -34.54
N THR A 285 -1.34 -25.36 -34.83
CA THR A 285 -0.25 -25.77 -33.96
C THR A 285 0.80 -24.68 -33.82
N GLN A 286 1.16 -24.00 -34.92
CA GLN A 286 2.08 -22.87 -34.88
C GLN A 286 1.53 -21.71 -34.04
N LYS A 287 0.27 -21.33 -34.23
CA LYS A 287 -0.35 -20.27 -33.43
C LYS A 287 -0.46 -20.63 -31.93
N ARG A 288 -0.78 -21.86 -31.59
CA ARG A 288 -0.83 -22.31 -30.18
C ARG A 288 0.55 -22.30 -29.52
N ASN A 289 1.60 -22.52 -30.29
CA ASN A 289 2.99 -22.50 -29.80
C ASN A 289 3.62 -21.10 -29.87
N ASP A 290 2.87 -20.07 -30.27
CA ASP A 290 3.37 -18.71 -30.33
C ASP A 290 3.38 -18.11 -28.91
N THR A 291 4.59 -18.08 -28.32
CA THR A 291 4.83 -17.57 -26.97
C THR A 291 4.71 -16.04 -26.85
N ASN A 292 4.54 -15.31 -27.98
CA ASN A 292 4.34 -13.86 -27.94
C ASN A 292 2.97 -13.43 -27.41
N PHE A 293 2.04 -14.38 -27.23
CA PHE A 293 0.68 -14.16 -26.74
C PHE A 293 0.42 -14.97 -25.47
N GLU A 294 1.22 -14.70 -24.44
CA GLU A 294 0.98 -15.26 -23.10
C GLU A 294 -0.32 -14.69 -22.52
N GLU A 295 -1.03 -15.54 -21.78
CA GLU A 295 -2.23 -15.11 -21.07
C GLU A 295 -1.89 -14.02 -20.07
N PRO A 296 -2.44 -12.81 -20.21
CA PRO A 296 -2.17 -11.75 -19.23
C PRO A 296 -2.72 -12.20 -17.87
N GLU A 297 -1.95 -11.98 -16.82
CA GLU A 297 -2.41 -12.23 -15.45
C GLU A 297 -3.56 -11.27 -15.12
N MET A 298 -4.78 -11.66 -15.51
CA MET A 298 -5.97 -10.92 -15.11
C MET A 298 -6.26 -11.20 -13.64
N ASP A 299 -6.33 -10.15 -12.87
CA ASP A 299 -6.74 -10.24 -11.47
C ASP A 299 -8.29 -10.33 -11.36
N ASP A 300 -8.85 -11.41 -11.97
CA ASP A 300 -10.28 -11.73 -11.92
C ASP A 300 -10.67 -12.48 -10.64
N ARG A 301 -9.94 -12.24 -9.56
CA ARG A 301 -10.21 -12.89 -8.28
C ARG A 301 -11.51 -12.36 -7.69
N HIS A 302 -12.58 -13.13 -7.83
CA HIS A 302 -13.83 -12.93 -7.13
C HIS A 302 -13.79 -13.70 -5.81
N PHE A 303 -13.84 -12.97 -4.70
CA PHE A 303 -13.94 -13.60 -3.38
C PHE A 303 -15.42 -13.81 -3.06
N HIS A 304 -15.81 -15.08 -2.87
CA HIS A 304 -17.12 -15.44 -2.37
C HIS A 304 -17.04 -15.59 -0.85
N PHE A 305 -17.71 -14.72 -0.15
CA PHE A 305 -17.88 -14.83 1.29
C PHE A 305 -19.18 -15.57 1.59
N ASN A 306 -19.17 -16.42 2.60
CA ASN A 306 -20.39 -17.09 3.05
C ASN A 306 -21.42 -16.04 3.49
N ASP A 307 -22.70 -16.34 3.26
CA ASP A 307 -23.78 -15.46 3.75
C ASP A 307 -23.68 -15.35 5.26
N GLN A 308 -23.60 -14.11 5.75
CA GLN A 308 -23.57 -13.85 7.18
C GLN A 308 -24.98 -13.92 7.78
N ASP A 309 -25.05 -14.36 9.04
CA ASP A 309 -26.27 -14.20 9.82
C ASP A 309 -26.65 -12.73 9.93
N VAL A 310 -27.73 -12.33 9.32
CA VAL A 310 -28.17 -10.94 9.27
C VAL A 310 -28.52 -10.46 10.69
N LEU A 311 -27.72 -9.60 11.24
CA LEU A 311 -28.04 -8.93 12.52
C LEU A 311 -29.22 -7.98 12.31
N ARG A 312 -30.36 -8.25 12.96
CA ARG A 312 -31.59 -7.45 12.82
C ARG A 312 -31.58 -6.12 13.61
N LYS A 313 -30.56 -5.88 14.44
CA LYS A 313 -30.47 -4.65 15.24
C LYS A 313 -30.00 -3.48 14.40
N ARG A 314 -30.63 -2.31 14.60
CA ARG A 314 -30.30 -1.06 13.90
C ARG A 314 -28.91 -0.56 14.26
N ASN A 315 -28.51 -0.64 15.53
CA ASN A 315 -27.20 -0.22 16.02
C ASN A 315 -26.42 -1.45 16.46
N LEU A 316 -25.22 -1.64 15.92
CA LEU A 316 -24.30 -2.70 16.29
C LEU A 316 -23.53 -2.34 17.56
N LEU A 317 -23.13 -1.07 17.65
CA LEU A 317 -22.33 -0.52 18.73
C LEU A 317 -22.71 0.93 18.97
N ARG A 318 -22.75 1.34 20.25
CA ARG A 318 -22.95 2.73 20.66
C ARG A 318 -22.17 3.01 21.95
N ILE A 319 -21.39 4.07 21.93
CA ILE A 319 -20.63 4.56 23.07
C ILE A 319 -21.11 5.98 23.36
N GLU A 320 -21.63 6.18 24.56
CA GLU A 320 -22.29 7.44 24.93
C GLU A 320 -21.50 8.16 26.02
N HIS A 321 -21.29 9.48 25.80
CA HIS A 321 -20.70 10.40 26.77
C HIS A 321 -19.43 9.85 27.42
N PHE A 322 -18.54 9.24 26.60
CA PHE A 322 -17.38 8.61 27.16
C PHE A 322 -16.19 9.56 27.30
N SER A 323 -15.48 9.40 28.39
CA SER A 323 -14.22 10.09 28.64
C SER A 323 -13.16 9.05 28.99
N MET A 324 -11.94 9.28 28.56
CA MET A 324 -10.81 8.38 28.78
C MET A 324 -9.53 9.17 28.97
N THR A 325 -8.79 8.82 30.02
CA THR A 325 -7.52 9.43 30.38
C THR A 325 -6.40 8.39 30.30
N MET A 326 -5.25 8.73 29.76
CA MET A 326 -4.09 7.87 29.67
C MET A 326 -2.85 8.62 30.15
N ASN A 327 -2.10 8.05 31.11
CA ASN A 327 -0.92 8.69 31.71
C ASN A 327 -1.20 10.14 32.19
N ASN A 328 -2.31 10.36 32.87
CA ASN A 328 -2.81 11.67 33.32
C ASN A 328 -3.16 12.69 32.22
N ASN A 329 -3.14 12.27 30.94
CA ASN A 329 -3.56 13.12 29.82
C ASN A 329 -4.95 12.69 29.35
N PRO A 330 -5.94 13.57 29.32
CA PRO A 330 -7.26 13.26 28.78
C PRO A 330 -7.17 13.09 27.24
N ILE A 331 -7.57 11.93 26.77
CA ILE A 331 -7.58 11.57 25.33
C ILE A 331 -8.96 11.81 24.73
N TYR A 332 -10.02 11.41 25.47
CA TYR A 332 -11.40 11.68 25.11
C TYR A 332 -12.11 12.41 26.23
N GLU A 333 -12.92 13.42 25.86
CA GLU A 333 -13.74 14.20 26.78
C GLU A 333 -15.17 14.27 26.27
N ASN A 334 -16.11 13.63 26.97
CA ASN A 334 -17.54 13.58 26.63
C ASN A 334 -17.80 13.23 25.15
N ALA A 335 -17.09 12.25 24.64
CA ALA A 335 -17.17 11.83 23.24
C ALA A 335 -18.38 10.91 23.01
N HIS A 336 -18.85 10.84 21.77
CA HIS A 336 -19.93 9.96 21.34
C HIS A 336 -19.52 9.24 20.06
N PHE A 337 -19.84 7.94 19.98
CA PHE A 337 -19.54 7.14 18.78
C PHE A 337 -20.61 6.06 18.58
N GLU A 338 -21.01 5.83 17.33
CA GLU A 338 -21.94 4.75 17.00
C GLU A 338 -21.61 4.11 15.67
N ILE A 339 -21.91 2.81 15.56
CA ILE A 339 -21.86 2.04 14.30
C ILE A 339 -23.26 1.47 14.07
N LYS A 340 -23.88 1.85 12.96
CA LYS A 340 -25.18 1.33 12.53
C LYS A 340 -25.00 0.11 11.63
N ASN A 341 -25.99 -0.76 11.63
CA ASN A 341 -26.00 -1.90 10.75
C ASN A 341 -26.04 -1.47 9.27
N GLY A 342 -25.18 -2.03 8.43
CA GLY A 342 -25.04 -1.65 7.03
C GLY A 342 -24.17 -0.41 6.78
N GLU A 343 -23.55 0.17 7.82
CA GLU A 343 -22.74 1.37 7.74
C GLU A 343 -21.26 1.03 7.88
N ASN A 344 -20.48 1.34 6.86
CA ASN A 344 -19.03 1.29 6.94
C ASN A 344 -18.49 2.57 7.58
N ILE A 345 -17.40 2.47 8.32
CA ILE A 345 -16.79 3.58 9.04
C ILE A 345 -15.35 3.79 8.56
N LEU A 346 -15.02 5.03 8.28
CA LEU A 346 -13.66 5.52 8.09
C LEU A 346 -13.32 6.42 9.27
N LEU A 347 -12.29 6.08 10.03
CA LEU A 347 -11.77 6.90 11.14
C LEU A 347 -10.43 7.51 10.77
N THR A 348 -10.33 8.83 10.90
CA THR A 348 -9.10 9.59 10.70
C THR A 348 -8.76 10.41 11.95
N GLY A 349 -7.58 10.99 11.99
CA GLY A 349 -7.12 11.87 13.09
C GLY A 349 -5.61 11.76 13.30
N PRO A 350 -4.97 12.75 13.94
CA PRO A 350 -3.52 12.77 14.18
C PRO A 350 -3.01 11.53 14.91
N ASN A 351 -1.72 11.26 14.83
CA ASN A 351 -1.09 10.23 15.63
C ASN A 351 -1.19 10.59 17.13
N GLY A 352 -1.42 9.58 17.98
CA GLY A 352 -1.65 9.81 19.41
C GLY A 352 -3.03 10.39 19.78
N SER A 353 -3.93 10.63 18.82
CA SER A 353 -5.28 11.17 19.10
C SER A 353 -6.23 10.19 19.78
N GLY A 354 -5.82 8.90 19.93
CA GLY A 354 -6.63 7.88 20.60
C GLY A 354 -7.38 6.92 19.66
N LYS A 355 -7.06 6.88 18.36
CA LYS A 355 -7.72 5.95 17.40
C LYS A 355 -7.65 4.49 17.86
N SER A 356 -6.46 4.01 18.22
CA SER A 356 -6.28 2.64 18.72
C SER A 356 -6.96 2.42 20.07
N LEU A 357 -7.01 3.45 20.93
CA LEU A 357 -7.75 3.40 22.17
C LEU A 357 -9.26 3.19 21.96
N LEU A 358 -9.83 3.88 20.97
CA LEU A 358 -11.24 3.66 20.59
C LEU A 358 -11.47 2.23 20.08
N ILE A 359 -10.54 1.68 19.28
CA ILE A 359 -10.59 0.28 18.84
C ILE A 359 -10.59 -0.67 20.03
N ASP A 360 -9.73 -0.45 21.03
CA ASP A 360 -9.66 -1.31 22.21
C ASP A 360 -10.93 -1.22 23.08
N ILE A 361 -11.58 -0.06 23.15
CA ILE A 361 -12.89 0.09 23.78
C ILE A 361 -13.95 -0.71 22.99
N ILE A 362 -13.96 -0.60 21.65
CA ILE A 362 -14.89 -1.35 20.79
C ILE A 362 -14.69 -2.87 20.96
N ARG A 363 -13.46 -3.32 21.09
CA ARG A 363 -13.10 -4.73 21.31
C ARG A 363 -13.31 -5.20 22.76
N GLN A 364 -13.80 -4.32 23.64
CA GLN A 364 -13.99 -4.58 25.08
C GLN A 364 -12.69 -4.96 25.83
N ARG A 365 -11.54 -4.56 25.30
CA ARG A 365 -10.24 -4.72 25.99
C ARG A 365 -9.99 -3.62 27.02
N LEU A 366 -10.58 -2.45 26.79
CA LEU A 366 -10.55 -1.31 27.69
C LEU A 366 -11.98 -0.84 28.01
N ILE A 367 -12.16 -0.36 29.23
CA ILE A 367 -13.41 0.27 29.69
C ILE A 367 -13.12 1.75 29.83
N PRO A 368 -13.96 2.66 29.25
CA PRO A 368 -13.78 4.09 29.45
C PRO A 368 -13.96 4.49 30.92
N ASP A 369 -13.25 5.55 31.36
CA ASP A 369 -13.33 6.04 32.74
C ASP A 369 -14.75 6.52 33.07
N ILE A 370 -15.42 7.15 32.11
CA ILE A 370 -16.80 7.63 32.19
C ILE A 370 -17.52 7.23 30.90
N GLY A 371 -18.82 6.97 30.98
CA GLY A 371 -19.68 6.67 29.83
C GLY A 371 -20.19 5.24 29.82
N LYS A 372 -20.98 4.93 28.79
CA LYS A 372 -21.59 3.60 28.61
C LYS A 372 -21.29 3.06 27.23
N VAL A 373 -20.87 1.80 27.19
CA VAL A 373 -20.60 1.05 25.96
C VAL A 373 -21.72 0.02 25.77
N HIS A 374 -22.45 0.15 24.69
CA HIS A 374 -23.51 -0.77 24.30
C HIS A 374 -23.09 -1.50 23.03
N ILE A 375 -22.87 -2.80 23.13
CA ILE A 375 -22.51 -3.68 22.01
C ILE A 375 -23.57 -4.76 21.86
N THR A 376 -23.94 -5.08 20.62
CA THR A 376 -24.86 -6.18 20.34
C THR A 376 -24.18 -7.50 20.75
N PRO A 377 -24.77 -8.33 21.65
CA PRO A 377 -24.11 -9.52 22.20
C PRO A 377 -23.67 -10.56 21.16
N SER A 378 -24.38 -10.64 20.03
CA SER A 378 -24.05 -11.57 18.92
C SER A 378 -23.05 -10.99 17.90
N LEU A 379 -22.52 -9.79 18.15
CA LEU A 379 -21.58 -9.14 17.22
C LEU A 379 -20.22 -9.86 17.25
N LYS A 380 -19.88 -10.54 16.15
CA LYS A 380 -18.55 -11.09 15.95
C LYS A 380 -17.64 -10.00 15.35
N ILE A 381 -16.58 -9.64 16.07
CA ILE A 381 -15.62 -8.63 15.65
C ILE A 381 -14.34 -9.32 15.17
N GLY A 382 -13.95 -9.06 13.93
CA GLY A 382 -12.64 -9.39 13.40
C GLY A 382 -11.71 -8.18 13.49
N TYR A 383 -10.49 -8.34 13.96
CA TYR A 383 -9.51 -7.26 14.10
C TYR A 383 -8.18 -7.61 13.46
N PHE A 384 -7.75 -6.75 12.54
CA PHE A 384 -6.42 -6.81 11.96
C PHE A 384 -5.42 -6.17 12.91
N ASP A 385 -4.52 -6.99 13.47
CA ASP A 385 -3.48 -6.54 14.39
C ASP A 385 -2.17 -6.28 13.65
N GLN A 386 -1.66 -5.07 13.72
CA GLN A 386 -0.39 -4.67 13.10
C GLN A 386 0.81 -5.52 13.58
N GLN A 387 0.78 -6.00 14.82
CA GLN A 387 1.87 -6.80 15.40
C GLN A 387 1.76 -8.30 15.10
N ASN A 388 0.72 -8.73 14.37
CA ASN A 388 0.47 -10.14 14.06
C ASN A 388 0.40 -11.07 15.28
N ASN A 389 0.00 -10.56 16.47
CA ASN A 389 -0.06 -11.32 17.72
C ASN A 389 -1.13 -12.43 17.70
N ASN A 390 -1.98 -12.46 16.68
CA ASN A 390 -3.07 -13.44 16.52
C ASN A 390 -2.62 -14.70 15.75
N LEU A 391 -1.36 -14.78 15.33
CA LEU A 391 -0.82 -15.94 14.61
C LEU A 391 -0.11 -16.89 15.57
N ASP A 392 -0.36 -18.19 15.42
CA ASP A 392 0.44 -19.24 16.05
C ASP A 392 1.70 -19.49 15.21
N TYR A 393 2.85 -19.11 15.71
CA TYR A 393 4.11 -19.15 14.98
C TYR A 393 4.64 -20.57 14.74
N ASP A 394 4.20 -21.55 15.53
CA ASP A 394 4.61 -22.96 15.41
C ASP A 394 3.75 -23.72 14.40
N GLU A 395 2.59 -23.17 14.03
CA GLU A 395 1.68 -23.74 13.05
C GLU A 395 2.09 -23.40 11.61
N THR A 396 1.41 -24.05 10.65
CA THR A 396 1.57 -23.77 9.22
C THR A 396 0.42 -22.92 8.69
N PRO A 397 0.64 -22.07 7.67
CA PRO A 397 -0.43 -21.31 7.03
C PRO A 397 -1.61 -22.18 6.57
N LEU A 398 -1.31 -23.37 6.05
CA LEU A 398 -2.34 -24.29 5.58
C LEU A 398 -3.22 -24.80 6.73
N ASN A 399 -2.63 -25.19 7.86
CA ASN A 399 -3.38 -25.69 9.02
C ASN A 399 -4.29 -24.60 9.59
N MET A 400 -3.75 -23.40 9.81
CA MET A 400 -4.55 -22.28 10.33
C MET A 400 -5.76 -21.93 9.44
N VAL A 401 -5.61 -22.03 8.10
CA VAL A 401 -6.73 -21.79 7.19
C VAL A 401 -7.71 -22.97 7.21
N LEU A 402 -7.23 -24.21 7.36
CA LEU A 402 -8.08 -25.39 7.47
C LEU A 402 -8.95 -25.42 8.73
N ASP A 403 -8.51 -24.75 9.81
CA ASP A 403 -9.27 -24.64 11.06
C ASP A 403 -10.47 -23.68 10.93
N LEU A 404 -10.57 -22.93 9.83
CA LEU A 404 -11.73 -22.07 9.57
C LEU A 404 -12.96 -22.90 9.17
N GLU A 405 -14.12 -22.50 9.65
CA GLU A 405 -15.39 -23.19 9.43
C GLU A 405 -15.71 -23.34 7.92
N GLY A 406 -16.01 -24.57 7.48
CA GLY A 406 -16.35 -24.88 6.09
C GLY A 406 -15.17 -24.93 5.13
N MET A 407 -13.92 -24.84 5.63
CA MET A 407 -12.72 -24.85 4.78
C MET A 407 -12.29 -26.27 4.45
N ASN A 408 -11.98 -26.53 3.18
CA ASN A 408 -11.35 -27.77 2.73
C ASN A 408 -9.96 -27.48 2.15
N ARG A 409 -9.14 -28.53 2.01
CA ARG A 409 -7.74 -28.41 1.60
C ARG A 409 -7.55 -27.73 0.25
N SER A 410 -8.38 -28.06 -0.74
CA SER A 410 -8.30 -27.47 -2.07
C SER A 410 -8.62 -25.98 -2.04
N HIS A 411 -9.66 -25.60 -1.30
CA HIS A 411 -10.07 -24.19 -1.14
C HIS A 411 -9.02 -23.40 -0.37
N ALA A 412 -8.50 -23.96 0.74
CA ALA A 412 -7.42 -23.32 1.52
C ALA A 412 -6.17 -23.06 0.67
N GLN A 413 -5.75 -24.04 -0.14
CA GLN A 413 -4.60 -23.89 -1.04
C GLN A 413 -4.86 -22.82 -2.12
N THR A 414 -6.06 -22.77 -2.68
CA THR A 414 -6.44 -21.77 -3.69
C THR A 414 -6.42 -20.36 -3.10
N ILE A 415 -6.98 -20.18 -1.89
CA ILE A 415 -6.97 -18.89 -1.19
C ILE A 415 -5.52 -18.47 -0.90
N LEU A 416 -4.72 -19.34 -0.29
CA LEU A 416 -3.33 -19.02 0.04
C LEU A 416 -2.51 -18.70 -1.22
N ALA A 417 -2.70 -19.42 -2.31
CA ALA A 417 -2.06 -19.12 -3.59
C ALA A 417 -2.46 -17.73 -4.11
N SER A 418 -3.72 -17.34 -3.97
CA SER A 418 -4.23 -16.00 -4.34
C SER A 418 -3.56 -14.87 -3.56
N PHE A 419 -3.06 -15.16 -2.35
CA PHE A 419 -2.30 -14.21 -1.52
C PHE A 419 -0.78 -14.34 -1.69
N GLY A 420 -0.33 -15.05 -2.75
CA GLY A 420 1.08 -15.18 -3.10
C GLY A 420 1.86 -16.17 -2.24
N PHE A 421 1.19 -17.12 -1.59
CA PHE A 421 1.85 -18.23 -0.90
C PHE A 421 2.10 -19.39 -1.88
N ASN A 422 3.35 -19.74 -2.08
CA ASN A 422 3.71 -20.91 -2.87
C ASN A 422 3.56 -22.21 -2.05
N GLN A 423 3.62 -23.36 -2.73
CA GLN A 423 3.45 -24.67 -2.09
C GLN A 423 4.45 -24.95 -0.97
N TYR A 424 5.67 -24.39 -1.05
CA TYR A 424 6.67 -24.54 0.01
C TYR A 424 6.23 -23.78 1.27
N LYS A 425 5.83 -22.52 1.15
CA LYS A 425 5.50 -21.65 2.28
C LYS A 425 4.25 -22.08 3.05
N ILE A 426 3.27 -22.69 2.37
CA ILE A 426 2.02 -23.09 3.02
C ILE A 426 2.17 -24.26 4.01
N VAL A 427 3.27 -25.03 3.89
CA VAL A 427 3.54 -26.23 4.74
C VAL A 427 4.68 -26.04 5.73
N HIS A 428 5.31 -24.85 5.76
CA HIS A 428 6.37 -24.52 6.72
C HIS A 428 5.84 -23.65 7.84
N ALA A 429 6.57 -23.54 8.93
CA ALA A 429 6.16 -22.78 10.09
C ALA A 429 5.94 -21.29 9.77
N ILE A 430 4.92 -20.69 10.35
CA ILE A 430 4.63 -19.26 10.23
C ILE A 430 5.79 -18.40 10.74
N ALA A 431 6.59 -18.93 11.68
CA ALA A 431 7.82 -18.28 12.14
C ALA A 431 8.75 -17.87 11.00
N ASP A 432 8.85 -18.72 9.94
CA ASP A 432 9.75 -18.52 8.79
C ASP A 432 9.23 -17.49 7.77
N LEU A 433 8.00 -17.03 7.92
CA LEU A 433 7.40 -16.03 7.03
C LEU A 433 7.95 -14.64 7.32
N SER A 434 8.11 -13.85 6.27
CA SER A 434 8.37 -12.42 6.40
C SER A 434 7.18 -11.68 7.04
N MET A 435 7.42 -10.49 7.57
CA MET A 435 6.37 -9.67 8.19
C MET A 435 5.18 -9.43 7.24
N GLY A 436 5.45 -9.08 5.98
CA GLY A 436 4.40 -8.90 4.98
C GLY A 436 3.62 -10.17 4.65
N GLU A 437 4.25 -11.35 4.71
CA GLU A 437 3.56 -12.63 4.54
C GLU A 437 2.71 -12.97 5.76
N LYS A 438 3.20 -12.73 6.96
CA LYS A 438 2.43 -12.87 8.20
C LYS A 438 1.17 -12.00 8.18
N SER A 439 1.31 -10.76 7.76
CA SER A 439 0.17 -9.85 7.63
C SER A 439 -0.82 -10.31 6.55
N ARG A 440 -0.36 -10.83 5.40
CA ARG A 440 -1.24 -11.40 4.38
C ARG A 440 -1.99 -12.63 4.88
N LEU A 441 -1.32 -13.51 5.64
CA LEU A 441 -1.97 -14.66 6.27
C LEU A 441 -3.04 -14.22 7.27
N GLN A 442 -2.74 -13.23 8.10
CA GLN A 442 -3.70 -12.67 9.05
C GLN A 442 -4.93 -12.10 8.33
N PHE A 443 -4.77 -11.44 7.18
CA PHE A 443 -5.88 -11.01 6.35
C PHE A 443 -6.74 -12.17 5.88
N VAL A 444 -6.12 -13.25 5.39
CA VAL A 444 -6.84 -14.45 4.97
C VAL A 444 -7.69 -15.00 6.13
N LEU A 445 -7.08 -15.23 7.27
CA LEU A 445 -7.77 -15.77 8.45
C LEU A 445 -8.91 -14.85 8.87
N LEU A 446 -8.69 -13.56 8.88
CA LEU A 446 -9.65 -12.56 9.31
C LEU A 446 -10.89 -12.53 8.40
N PHE A 447 -10.70 -12.46 7.10
CA PHE A 447 -11.80 -12.37 6.14
C PHE A 447 -12.62 -13.67 6.08
N PHE A 448 -11.98 -14.81 6.15
CA PHE A 448 -12.65 -16.11 6.07
C PHE A 448 -13.16 -16.64 7.43
N SER A 449 -12.90 -15.93 8.55
CA SER A 449 -13.55 -16.20 9.84
C SER A 449 -14.99 -15.69 9.95
N ASN A 450 -15.48 -15.05 8.90
CA ASN A 450 -16.85 -14.54 8.77
C ASN A 450 -17.30 -13.59 9.92
N PRO A 451 -16.56 -12.49 10.21
CA PRO A 451 -16.95 -11.54 11.24
C PRO A 451 -18.09 -10.63 10.75
N HIS A 452 -18.97 -10.16 11.65
CA HIS A 452 -19.99 -9.17 11.33
C HIS A 452 -19.42 -7.75 11.19
N LEU A 453 -18.40 -7.41 11.99
CA LEU A 453 -17.66 -6.16 11.95
C LEU A 453 -16.17 -6.44 11.79
N LEU A 454 -15.61 -5.95 10.71
CA LEU A 454 -14.18 -6.04 10.40
C LEU A 454 -13.50 -4.73 10.78
N ILE A 455 -12.55 -4.76 11.70
CA ILE A 455 -11.75 -3.60 12.10
C ILE A 455 -10.36 -3.72 11.48
N LEU A 456 -9.98 -2.73 10.69
CA LEU A 456 -8.69 -2.64 10.00
C LEU A 456 -7.95 -1.38 10.49
N ASP A 457 -6.88 -1.56 11.26
CA ASP A 457 -6.04 -0.47 11.75
C ASP A 457 -4.80 -0.34 10.87
N GLU A 458 -4.72 0.74 10.08
CA GLU A 458 -3.66 1.04 9.11
C GLU A 458 -3.33 -0.16 8.19
N PRO A 459 -4.33 -0.70 7.47
CA PRO A 459 -4.18 -1.96 6.73
C PRO A 459 -3.26 -1.87 5.51
N THR A 460 -2.86 -0.66 5.10
CA THR A 460 -1.97 -0.43 3.95
C THR A 460 -0.50 -0.41 4.32
N ASN A 461 -0.18 -0.30 5.60
CA ASN A 461 1.20 -0.31 6.07
C ASN A 461 1.86 -1.68 5.77
N TYR A 462 3.10 -1.66 5.31
CA TYR A 462 3.92 -2.85 5.00
C TYR A 462 3.48 -3.68 3.77
N PHE A 463 2.44 -3.26 3.05
CA PHE A 463 2.00 -3.96 1.83
C PHE A 463 2.44 -3.24 0.56
N ASP A 464 2.90 -4.03 -0.41
CA ASP A 464 3.09 -3.52 -1.76
C ASP A 464 1.75 -3.13 -2.39
N ILE A 465 1.85 -2.36 -3.46
CA ILE A 465 0.69 -1.80 -4.15
C ILE A 465 -0.25 -2.89 -4.68
N ALA A 466 0.28 -4.03 -5.12
CA ALA A 466 -0.52 -5.17 -5.58
C ALA A 466 -1.37 -5.76 -4.43
N THR A 467 -0.75 -5.97 -3.26
CA THR A 467 -1.45 -6.45 -2.06
C THR A 467 -2.47 -5.42 -1.54
N GLN A 468 -2.16 -4.11 -1.57
CA GLN A 468 -3.12 -3.06 -1.22
C GLN A 468 -4.36 -3.09 -2.12
N ASN A 469 -4.19 -3.27 -3.44
CA ASN A 469 -5.31 -3.42 -4.37
C ASN A 469 -6.15 -4.66 -4.07
N LEU A 470 -5.52 -5.78 -3.75
CA LEU A 470 -6.20 -7.02 -3.36
C LEU A 470 -7.05 -6.82 -2.11
N ILE A 471 -6.49 -6.19 -1.07
CA ILE A 471 -7.20 -5.85 0.17
C ILE A 471 -8.41 -4.96 -0.12
N MET A 472 -8.25 -3.94 -0.97
CA MET A 472 -9.37 -3.07 -1.35
C MET A 472 -10.49 -3.82 -2.05
N LYS A 473 -10.19 -4.74 -2.99
CA LYS A 473 -11.19 -5.59 -3.63
C LYS A 473 -11.92 -6.46 -2.61
N MET A 474 -11.20 -7.05 -1.65
CA MET A 474 -11.80 -7.86 -0.59
C MET A 474 -12.72 -7.03 0.31
N VAL A 475 -12.26 -5.87 0.75
CA VAL A 475 -13.05 -4.94 1.57
C VAL A 475 -14.34 -4.51 0.85
N GLN A 476 -14.25 -4.22 -0.46
CA GLN A 476 -15.42 -3.85 -1.27
C GLN A 476 -16.40 -5.01 -1.49
N SER A 477 -15.91 -6.25 -1.50
CA SER A 477 -16.72 -7.47 -1.67
C SER A 477 -17.22 -8.05 -0.35
N PHE A 478 -16.81 -7.49 0.80
CA PHE A 478 -17.15 -8.01 2.10
C PHE A 478 -18.62 -7.73 2.46
N ASN A 479 -19.35 -8.77 2.88
CA ASN A 479 -20.80 -8.68 3.15
C ASN A 479 -21.14 -8.05 4.52
N GLY A 480 -20.16 -7.92 5.44
CA GLY A 480 -20.33 -7.30 6.76
C GLY A 480 -20.02 -5.81 6.77
N GLN A 481 -19.96 -5.23 7.96
CA GLN A 481 -19.51 -3.86 8.15
C GLN A 481 -18.00 -3.80 8.27
N VAL A 482 -17.41 -2.73 7.74
CA VAL A 482 -15.98 -2.48 7.82
C VAL A 482 -15.71 -1.15 8.53
N PHE A 483 -14.84 -1.20 9.52
CA PHE A 483 -14.29 -0.05 10.22
C PHE A 483 -12.81 0.07 9.89
N ILE A 484 -12.45 1.11 9.15
CA ILE A 484 -11.07 1.34 8.72
C ILE A 484 -10.51 2.57 9.42
N VAL A 485 -9.32 2.41 9.98
CA VAL A 485 -8.45 3.52 10.39
C VAL A 485 -7.33 3.60 9.36
N THR A 486 -7.18 4.73 8.67
CA THR A 486 -6.10 4.90 7.71
C THR A 486 -5.77 6.35 7.42
N HIS A 487 -4.49 6.61 7.14
CA HIS A 487 -3.99 7.87 6.61
C HIS A 487 -3.82 7.86 5.08
N ASP A 488 -4.00 6.71 4.43
CA ASP A 488 -3.87 6.56 2.99
C ASP A 488 -5.07 7.20 2.24
N VAL A 489 -4.80 8.32 1.58
CA VAL A 489 -5.79 9.09 0.82
C VAL A 489 -6.40 8.25 -0.33
N TYR A 490 -5.62 7.36 -0.94
CA TYR A 490 -6.13 6.47 -1.98
C TYR A 490 -7.18 5.51 -1.42
N MET A 491 -6.89 4.86 -0.29
CA MET A 491 -7.86 3.98 0.37
C MET A 491 -9.10 4.76 0.80
N GLN A 492 -8.93 5.96 1.37
CA GLN A 492 -10.06 6.83 1.75
C GLN A 492 -10.96 7.16 0.54
N SER A 493 -10.38 7.44 -0.62
CA SER A 493 -11.13 7.79 -1.84
C SER A 493 -11.88 6.61 -2.46
N GLN A 494 -11.41 5.39 -2.29
CA GLN A 494 -12.02 4.17 -2.84
C GLN A 494 -13.03 3.50 -1.89
N PHE A 495 -13.06 3.89 -0.62
CA PHE A 495 -13.88 3.27 0.41
C PHE A 495 -15.10 4.13 0.77
N LYS A 496 -16.29 3.62 0.42
CA LYS A 496 -17.56 4.28 0.73
C LYS A 496 -17.94 4.06 2.19
N ALA A 497 -17.79 5.09 3.02
CA ALA A 497 -18.00 4.99 4.47
C ALA A 497 -18.45 6.32 5.08
N THR A 498 -19.06 6.25 6.26
CA THR A 498 -19.26 7.41 7.12
C THR A 498 -17.90 7.82 7.70
N HIS A 499 -17.50 9.05 7.46
CA HIS A 499 -16.22 9.58 7.87
C HIS A 499 -16.28 10.20 9.26
N TRP A 500 -15.54 9.65 10.19
CA TRP A 500 -15.31 10.17 11.52
C TRP A 500 -13.88 10.67 11.67
N GLU A 501 -13.73 11.80 12.37
CA GLU A 501 -12.43 12.38 12.69
C GLU A 501 -12.27 12.51 14.20
N VAL A 502 -11.13 12.05 14.74
CA VAL A 502 -10.72 12.34 16.11
C VAL A 502 -10.00 13.67 16.13
N ARG A 503 -10.61 14.68 16.73
CA ARG A 503 -10.07 16.03 16.84
C ARG A 503 -10.47 16.68 18.15
N ASN A 504 -9.55 17.40 18.79
CA ASN A 504 -9.80 18.11 20.04
C ASN A 504 -10.45 17.22 21.12
N LYS A 505 -9.94 16.00 21.30
CA LYS A 505 -10.44 14.99 22.27
C LYS A 505 -11.90 14.54 22.06
N GLN A 506 -12.44 14.77 20.89
CA GLN A 506 -13.80 14.41 20.51
C GLN A 506 -13.85 13.69 19.17
N LEU A 507 -14.95 13.01 18.90
CA LEU A 507 -15.24 12.34 17.64
C LEU A 507 -16.25 13.17 16.84
N HIS A 508 -15.85 13.57 15.63
CA HIS A 508 -16.66 14.38 14.74
C HIS A 508 -17.08 13.56 13.52
N ASN A 509 -18.38 13.43 13.29
CA ASN A 509 -18.91 12.85 12.05
C ASN A 509 -18.87 13.93 10.96
N LEU A 510 -17.97 13.78 9.99
CA LEU A 510 -17.80 14.75 8.89
C LEU A 510 -18.86 14.60 7.81
N SER A 511 -19.42 13.41 7.61
CA SER A 511 -20.46 13.15 6.60
C SER A 511 -21.74 13.94 6.89
N LEU A 512 -22.14 14.05 8.16
CA LEU A 512 -23.30 14.85 8.57
C LEU A 512 -23.12 16.36 8.33
N LYS A 513 -21.88 16.85 8.31
CA LYS A 513 -21.58 18.27 8.01
C LYS A 513 -21.67 18.58 6.51
N GLN A 514 -21.30 17.62 5.66
CA GLN A 514 -21.42 17.78 4.20
C GLN A 514 -22.87 17.80 3.76
N ASP A 515 -23.70 16.91 4.27
CA ASP A 515 -25.14 16.88 3.98
C ASP A 515 -25.86 18.17 4.42
N LYS A 516 -25.48 18.73 5.60
CA LYS A 516 -26.04 20.02 6.04
C LYS A 516 -25.56 21.20 5.18
N LYS A 517 -24.32 21.19 4.67
CA LYS A 517 -23.83 22.25 3.76
C LYS A 517 -24.49 22.17 2.39
N LEU A 518 -24.64 20.95 1.84
CA LEU A 518 -25.34 20.73 0.57
C LEU A 518 -26.80 21.17 0.64
N ASN A 519 -27.52 20.79 1.69
CA ASN A 519 -28.91 21.22 1.89
C ASN A 519 -29.08 22.74 2.04
N VAL A 520 -28.14 23.41 2.72
CA VAL A 520 -28.22 24.89 2.88
C VAL A 520 -27.88 25.59 1.56
N ASN A 521 -26.87 25.11 0.83
CA ASN A 521 -26.50 25.68 -0.47
C ASN A 521 -27.55 25.41 -1.57
N ASP A 522 -28.16 24.21 -1.57
CA ASP A 522 -29.24 23.89 -2.50
C ASP A 522 -30.50 24.69 -2.18
N THR A 523 -30.79 24.91 -0.90
CA THR A 523 -31.92 25.77 -0.48
C THR A 523 -31.67 27.24 -0.81
N LEU A 524 -30.44 27.73 -0.69
CA LEU A 524 -30.07 29.09 -1.08
C LEU A 524 -30.12 29.28 -2.61
N ARG A 525 -29.65 28.30 -3.38
CA ARG A 525 -29.77 28.33 -4.86
C ARG A 525 -31.21 28.31 -5.31
N LEU A 526 -32.04 27.43 -4.72
CA LEU A 526 -33.49 27.42 -5.00
C LEU A 526 -34.17 28.75 -4.64
N LEU A 527 -33.74 29.42 -3.58
CA LEU A 527 -34.27 30.74 -3.18
C LEU A 527 -33.78 31.85 -4.13
N ASP A 528 -32.55 31.76 -4.64
CA ASP A 528 -32.03 32.72 -5.62
C ASP A 528 -32.66 32.49 -7.00
N ASP A 529 -32.89 31.24 -7.41
CA ASP A 529 -33.65 30.90 -8.63
C ASP A 529 -35.09 31.37 -8.55
N TYR A 530 -35.72 31.31 -7.37
CA TYR A 530 -37.09 31.84 -7.15
C TYR A 530 -37.17 33.37 -7.18
N LYS A 531 -36.10 34.07 -6.77
CA LYS A 531 -36.02 35.55 -6.85
C LYS A 531 -35.71 36.06 -8.25
N ALA A 532 -35.15 35.19 -9.13
CA ALA A 532 -34.84 35.53 -10.52
C ALA A 532 -36.04 35.38 -11.49
N ILE A 533 -37.21 34.92 -11.01
CA ILE A 533 -38.41 34.80 -11.82
C ILE A 533 -39.37 35.92 -11.41
N ASP A 534 -39.67 36.81 -12.34
CA ASP A 534 -40.66 37.88 -12.11
C ASP A 534 -42.10 37.32 -12.08
N GLU A 535 -43.06 38.15 -11.66
CA GLU A 535 -44.47 37.77 -11.59
C GLU A 535 -45.08 37.30 -12.93
N ASN A 536 -44.36 37.46 -14.06
CA ASN A 536 -44.75 37.00 -15.41
C ASN A 536 -43.97 35.78 -15.90
N GLY A 537 -43.07 35.22 -15.07
CA GLY A 537 -42.32 33.99 -15.39
C GLY A 537 -41.13 34.16 -16.31
N HIS A 538 -40.55 35.34 -16.44
CA HIS A 538 -39.35 35.62 -17.22
C HIS A 538 -38.12 35.74 -16.33
N PHE A 539 -36.94 35.24 -16.85
CA PHE A 539 -35.65 35.43 -16.20
C PHE A 539 -35.16 36.87 -16.43
N GLU A 540 -34.88 37.64 -15.36
CA GLU A 540 -34.05 38.85 -15.47
C GLU A 540 -32.59 38.44 -15.77
N THR A 541 -32.12 38.76 -16.96
CA THR A 541 -30.69 38.69 -17.29
C THR A 541 -30.04 39.99 -16.86
N ASP A 542 -29.30 39.98 -15.78
CA ASP A 542 -28.41 41.06 -15.41
C ASP A 542 -27.28 41.17 -16.48
N ASN A 543 -27.14 42.39 -16.98
CA ASN A 543 -26.06 42.83 -17.88
C ASN A 543 -24.70 42.94 -17.15
#